data_a1b3bd2c45bca8b179fe0cda44681ade
#
_entry.id   a1b3bd2c45bca8b179fe0cda44681ade
#
_cell.length_a   1.000
_cell.length_b   1.000
_cell.length_c   1.000
_cell.angle_alpha   90.00
_cell.angle_beta   90.00
_cell.angle_gamma   90.00
#
_symmetry.space_group_name_H-M   'P 1'
#
loop_
_entity.id
_entity.type
_entity.pdbx_description
1 polymer ?
#
loop_
_entity_poly.entity_id
_entity_poly.type
_entity_poly.pdbx_seq_one_letter_code
_entity_poly.pdbx_strand_id
1 'polypeptide(L)'
;MKLNGKIAVVTGASSGIGAAIAKALGAEGATVVVNYLTNRQGADAVVASIEAVGGSAIAAQADMSKSADIVRLFDTVKANHGKVDILVNNAGIAVFEMVADLTEDAFHKQFNLNVLGYFLAIREAVKHFGETGGSIINISSYLSTDPYLASSAYAATKGAVDTMTLALARELGPRGIRVNSILPGNTNTPATDGNFAGEFGEKMIAGTPLGRIGEPEDIAPVAVFLASEDSHWVTGESIRAAGGVRGVGY
;
A
#
# COMPACT_ATOMS: atom_id res chain seq x y z
N MET A 1 9.36 -7.58 19.22
CA MET A 1 8.40 -6.70 18.53
C MET A 1 9.13 -5.45 18.09
N LYS A 2 9.24 -5.24 16.78
CA LYS A 2 10.02 -4.14 16.16
C LYS A 2 9.29 -2.79 16.17
N LEU A 3 7.95 -2.82 16.36
CA LEU A 3 7.09 -1.64 16.21
C LEU A 3 6.31 -1.31 17.50
N ASN A 4 6.80 -1.74 18.64
CA ASN A 4 6.13 -1.51 19.92
C ASN A 4 5.89 -0.01 20.17
N GLY A 5 4.64 0.37 20.46
CA GLY A 5 4.22 1.75 20.71
C GLY A 5 4.15 2.65 19.47
N LYS A 6 4.33 2.11 18.26
CA LYS A 6 4.14 2.84 17.00
C LYS A 6 2.66 2.85 16.59
N ILE A 7 2.22 3.95 15.99
CA ILE A 7 0.87 4.11 15.43
C ILE A 7 0.96 4.01 13.92
N ALA A 8 0.31 3.00 13.34
CA ALA A 8 0.31 2.73 11.92
C ALA A 8 -1.07 2.95 11.29
N VAL A 9 -1.14 3.71 10.20
CA VAL A 9 -2.34 3.85 9.37
C VAL A 9 -2.12 3.05 8.08
N VAL A 10 -2.99 2.06 7.80
CA VAL A 10 -2.94 1.27 6.57
C VAL A 10 -4.21 1.52 5.77
N THR A 11 -4.08 2.11 4.58
CA THR A 11 -5.23 2.44 3.73
C THR A 11 -5.67 1.24 2.89
N GLY A 12 -6.98 1.05 2.72
CA GLY A 12 -7.53 -0.10 1.98
C GLY A 12 -7.18 -1.45 2.61
N ALA A 13 -7.20 -1.53 3.94
CA ALA A 13 -6.69 -2.66 4.71
C ALA A 13 -7.74 -3.73 5.06
N SER A 14 -8.94 -3.68 4.47
CA SER A 14 -10.00 -4.67 4.73
C SER A 14 -9.80 -6.02 4.02
N SER A 15 -8.85 -6.12 3.07
CA SER A 15 -8.55 -7.35 2.32
C SER A 15 -7.17 -7.30 1.65
N GLY A 16 -6.73 -8.41 1.08
CA GLY A 16 -5.54 -8.51 0.23
C GLY A 16 -4.25 -8.03 0.90
N ILE A 17 -3.41 -7.35 0.12
CA ILE A 17 -2.09 -6.86 0.57
C ILE A 17 -2.21 -5.95 1.80
N GLY A 18 -3.17 -5.02 1.79
CA GLY A 18 -3.38 -4.11 2.93
C GLY A 18 -3.72 -4.83 4.23
N ALA A 19 -4.57 -5.86 4.16
CA ALA A 19 -4.92 -6.68 5.32
C ALA A 19 -3.72 -7.47 5.87
N ALA A 20 -2.91 -8.08 4.98
CA ALA A 20 -1.72 -8.80 5.39
C ALA A 20 -0.68 -7.87 6.03
N ILE A 21 -0.46 -6.67 5.46
CA ILE A 21 0.41 -5.65 6.04
C ILE A 21 -0.11 -5.21 7.41
N ALA A 22 -1.41 -4.91 7.54
CA ALA A 22 -2.00 -4.49 8.81
C ALA A 22 -1.79 -5.54 9.91
N LYS A 23 -2.05 -6.82 9.61
CA LYS A 23 -1.82 -7.94 10.53
C LYS A 23 -0.35 -8.07 10.92
N ALA A 24 0.57 -7.97 9.96
CA ALA A 24 2.00 -8.08 10.22
C ALA A 24 2.54 -6.92 11.09
N LEU A 25 2.10 -5.68 10.84
CA LEU A 25 2.46 -4.54 11.68
C LEU A 25 1.91 -4.69 13.11
N GLY A 26 0.67 -5.17 13.24
CA GLY A 26 0.05 -5.45 14.55
C GLY A 26 0.79 -6.53 15.33
N ALA A 27 1.18 -7.63 14.68
CA ALA A 27 1.96 -8.69 15.28
C ALA A 27 3.35 -8.22 15.77
N GLU A 28 3.90 -7.16 15.15
CA GLU A 28 5.15 -6.50 15.58
C GLU A 28 4.93 -5.40 16.64
N GLY A 29 3.72 -5.26 17.18
CA GLY A 29 3.43 -4.37 18.32
C GLY A 29 2.95 -2.97 17.95
N ALA A 30 2.67 -2.69 16.67
CA ALA A 30 2.04 -1.42 16.29
C ALA A 30 0.55 -1.42 16.67
N THR A 31 0.04 -0.26 17.07
CA THR A 31 -1.42 -0.01 17.05
C THR A 31 -1.82 0.35 15.63
N VAL A 32 -2.72 -0.43 15.03
CA VAL A 32 -3.03 -0.32 13.60
C VAL A 32 -4.42 0.27 13.36
N VAL A 33 -4.46 1.33 12.57
CA VAL A 33 -5.70 1.88 12.02
C VAL A 33 -5.95 1.21 10.67
N VAL A 34 -6.95 0.33 10.65
CA VAL A 34 -7.39 -0.46 9.49
C VAL A 34 -8.40 0.36 8.71
N ASN A 35 -7.94 1.12 7.70
CA ASN A 35 -8.86 1.90 6.88
C ASN A 35 -9.57 1.02 5.84
N TYR A 36 -10.84 1.29 5.64
CA TYR A 36 -11.68 0.65 4.63
C TYR A 36 -12.65 1.67 3.99
N LEU A 37 -13.15 1.36 2.80
CA LEU A 37 -14.19 2.14 2.13
C LEU A 37 -15.59 1.58 2.42
N THR A 38 -15.86 0.35 1.99
CA THR A 38 -17.20 -0.29 2.06
C THR A 38 -17.18 -1.63 2.79
N ASN A 39 -16.09 -2.37 2.77
CA ASN A 39 -15.97 -3.69 3.38
C ASN A 39 -15.69 -3.60 4.88
N ARG A 40 -16.72 -3.22 5.67
CA ARG A 40 -16.67 -3.16 7.13
C ARG A 40 -16.32 -4.50 7.75
N GLN A 41 -16.99 -5.57 7.29
CA GLN A 41 -16.78 -6.91 7.83
C GLN A 41 -15.34 -7.39 7.66
N GLY A 42 -14.73 -7.14 6.50
CA GLY A 42 -13.32 -7.46 6.27
C GLY A 42 -12.40 -6.67 7.20
N ALA A 43 -12.66 -5.38 7.41
CA ALA A 43 -11.87 -4.57 8.34
C ALA A 43 -12.00 -5.06 9.79
N ASP A 44 -13.21 -5.37 10.26
CA ASP A 44 -13.45 -5.91 11.59
C ASP A 44 -12.77 -7.29 11.78
N ALA A 45 -12.72 -8.14 10.73
CA ALA A 45 -11.99 -9.42 10.75
C ALA A 45 -10.47 -9.22 10.85
N VAL A 46 -9.91 -8.19 10.21
CA VAL A 46 -8.49 -7.83 10.34
C VAL A 46 -8.19 -7.34 11.76
N VAL A 47 -9.03 -6.48 12.32
CA VAL A 47 -8.91 -6.03 13.71
C VAL A 47 -8.91 -7.21 14.67
N ALA A 48 -9.91 -8.10 14.58
CA ALA A 48 -10.00 -9.30 15.41
C ALA A 48 -8.77 -10.20 15.29
N SER A 49 -8.20 -10.33 14.08
CA SER A 49 -6.98 -11.11 13.85
C SER A 49 -5.75 -10.51 14.55
N ILE A 50 -5.65 -9.18 14.60
CA ILE A 50 -4.57 -8.47 15.30
C ILE A 50 -4.73 -8.62 16.82
N GLU A 51 -5.95 -8.46 17.33
CA GLU A 51 -6.28 -8.60 18.75
C GLU A 51 -6.05 -10.03 19.26
N ALA A 52 -6.35 -11.05 18.43
CA ALA A 52 -6.17 -12.45 18.77
C ALA A 52 -4.69 -12.83 19.05
N VAL A 53 -3.73 -12.05 18.53
CA VAL A 53 -2.30 -12.24 18.81
C VAL A 53 -1.75 -11.23 19.83
N GLY A 54 -2.65 -10.53 20.55
CA GLY A 54 -2.29 -9.57 21.59
C GLY A 54 -1.92 -8.17 21.07
N GLY A 55 -2.18 -7.87 19.79
CA GLY A 55 -1.99 -6.55 19.20
C GLY A 55 -3.16 -5.61 19.46
N SER A 56 -3.07 -4.40 18.94
CA SER A 56 -4.11 -3.36 19.04
C SER A 56 -4.48 -2.82 17.66
N ALA A 57 -5.76 -2.75 17.35
CA ALA A 57 -6.23 -2.19 16.08
C ALA A 57 -7.62 -1.58 16.18
N ILE A 58 -7.93 -0.66 15.27
CA ILE A 58 -9.27 -0.10 15.09
C ILE A 58 -9.61 -0.05 13.60
N ALA A 59 -10.89 -0.28 13.26
CA ALA A 59 -11.40 -0.09 11.91
C ALA A 59 -11.85 1.37 11.71
N ALA A 60 -11.43 2.00 10.61
CA ALA A 60 -11.76 3.39 10.30
C ALA A 60 -12.24 3.56 8.86
N GLN A 61 -13.48 3.99 8.68
CA GLN A 61 -14.06 4.24 7.36
C GLN A 61 -13.62 5.59 6.79
N ALA A 62 -13.03 5.58 5.61
CA ALA A 62 -12.75 6.78 4.82
C ALA A 62 -12.58 6.42 3.33
N ASP A 63 -13.11 7.25 2.44
CA ASP A 63 -12.82 7.22 1.00
C ASP A 63 -11.50 7.94 0.73
N MET A 64 -10.47 7.18 0.39
CA MET A 64 -9.13 7.74 0.12
C MET A 64 -9.05 8.52 -1.20
N SER A 65 -10.13 8.62 -1.98
CA SER A 65 -10.25 9.54 -3.12
C SER A 65 -10.85 10.91 -2.73
N LYS A 66 -11.27 11.08 -1.47
CA LYS A 66 -11.97 12.27 -0.97
C LYS A 66 -11.16 13.00 0.11
N SER A 67 -10.75 14.24 -0.19
CA SER A 67 -9.95 15.05 0.73
C SER A 67 -10.58 15.20 2.12
N ALA A 68 -11.90 15.44 2.20
CA ALA A 68 -12.60 15.60 3.47
C ALA A 68 -12.57 14.33 4.33
N ASP A 69 -12.67 13.15 3.70
CA ASP A 69 -12.60 11.86 4.40
C ASP A 69 -11.20 11.60 4.94
N ILE A 70 -10.18 11.92 4.13
CA ILE A 70 -8.77 11.78 4.54
C ILE A 70 -8.47 12.68 5.74
N VAL A 71 -8.87 13.96 5.69
CA VAL A 71 -8.69 14.88 6.83
C VAL A 71 -9.35 14.30 8.09
N ARG A 72 -10.63 13.91 8.00
CA ARG A 72 -11.36 13.33 9.13
C ARG A 72 -10.69 12.07 9.69
N LEU A 73 -10.15 11.21 8.83
CA LEU A 73 -9.41 10.01 9.25
C LEU A 73 -8.21 10.39 10.12
N PHE A 74 -7.35 11.29 9.63
CA PHE A 74 -6.13 11.67 10.35
C PHE A 74 -6.42 12.50 11.60
N ASP A 75 -7.44 13.35 11.61
CA ASP A 75 -7.90 14.06 12.82
C ASP A 75 -8.38 13.06 13.89
N THR A 76 -9.11 12.01 13.48
CA THR A 76 -9.54 10.95 14.40
C THR A 76 -8.35 10.17 14.96
N VAL A 77 -7.37 9.83 14.12
CA VAL A 77 -6.14 9.16 14.56
C VAL A 77 -5.38 10.05 15.55
N LYS A 78 -5.24 11.34 15.26
CA LYS A 78 -4.60 12.32 16.15
C LYS A 78 -5.30 12.42 17.49
N ALA A 79 -6.62 12.51 17.49
CA ALA A 79 -7.42 12.63 18.72
C ALA A 79 -7.28 11.39 19.62
N ASN A 80 -7.24 10.19 19.04
CA ASN A 80 -7.22 8.93 19.79
C ASN A 80 -5.80 8.48 20.18
N HIS A 81 -4.78 8.78 19.37
CA HIS A 81 -3.43 8.23 19.53
C HIS A 81 -2.33 9.29 19.63
N GLY A 82 -2.66 10.56 19.43
CA GLY A 82 -1.74 11.68 19.59
C GLY A 82 -0.75 11.89 18.43
N LYS A 83 -0.42 10.86 17.65
CA LYS A 83 0.56 10.91 16.55
C LYS A 83 0.31 9.86 15.50
N VAL A 84 1.07 9.95 14.41
CA VAL A 84 1.26 8.89 13.40
C VAL A 84 2.75 8.60 13.32
N ASP A 85 3.15 7.33 13.29
CA ASP A 85 4.55 6.91 13.09
C ASP A 85 4.74 6.23 11.72
N ILE A 86 3.71 5.56 11.22
CA ILE A 86 3.76 4.77 10.00
C ILE A 86 2.51 5.06 9.16
N LEU A 87 2.70 5.39 7.88
CA LEU A 87 1.64 5.44 6.90
C LEU A 87 1.91 4.42 5.80
N VAL A 88 0.96 3.51 5.55
CA VAL A 88 0.96 2.63 4.39
C VAL A 88 -0.14 3.05 3.43
N ASN A 89 0.23 3.67 2.32
CA ASN A 89 -0.66 3.96 1.22
C ASN A 89 -0.83 2.71 0.36
N ASN A 90 -1.92 1.99 0.57
CA ASN A 90 -2.24 0.76 -0.15
C ASN A 90 -3.57 0.86 -0.93
N ALA A 91 -4.52 1.69 -0.48
CA ALA A 91 -5.79 1.86 -1.18
C ALA A 91 -5.58 2.21 -2.66
N GLY A 92 -6.10 1.39 -3.56
CA GLY A 92 -5.92 1.60 -4.99
C GLY A 92 -6.86 0.71 -5.79
N ILE A 93 -7.01 1.07 -7.07
CA ILE A 93 -7.75 0.29 -8.06
C ILE A 93 -6.89 0.09 -9.30
N ALA A 94 -7.15 -0.99 -10.02
CA ALA A 94 -6.59 -1.26 -11.33
C ALA A 94 -7.74 -1.48 -12.32
N VAL A 95 -7.74 -0.69 -13.39
CA VAL A 95 -8.62 -0.90 -14.55
C VAL A 95 -7.70 -1.14 -15.74
N PHE A 96 -7.88 -2.28 -16.38
CA PHE A 96 -7.08 -2.72 -17.52
C PHE A 96 -7.90 -2.56 -18.80
N GLU A 97 -7.50 -1.60 -19.63
CA GLU A 97 -8.19 -1.25 -20.88
C GLU A 97 -7.15 -0.91 -21.95
N MET A 98 -7.46 -1.25 -23.20
CA MET A 98 -6.67 -0.78 -24.33
C MET A 98 -6.79 0.74 -24.43
N VAL A 99 -5.75 1.41 -24.91
CA VAL A 99 -5.77 2.88 -25.01
C VAL A 99 -6.92 3.40 -25.86
N ALA A 100 -7.39 2.65 -26.85
CA ALA A 100 -8.53 3.00 -27.68
C ALA A 100 -9.88 2.99 -26.93
N ASP A 101 -9.98 2.24 -25.84
CA ASP A 101 -11.20 2.08 -25.03
C ASP A 101 -11.14 2.90 -23.75
N LEU A 102 -9.99 3.50 -23.44
CA LEU A 102 -9.80 4.28 -22.22
C LEU A 102 -10.74 5.47 -22.16
N THR A 103 -11.59 5.51 -21.14
CA THR A 103 -12.48 6.65 -20.88
C THR A 103 -11.82 7.64 -19.91
N GLU A 104 -12.19 8.93 -20.05
CA GLU A 104 -11.77 9.99 -19.12
C GLU A 104 -12.17 9.65 -17.67
N ASP A 105 -13.34 9.06 -17.48
CA ASP A 105 -13.86 8.65 -16.16
C ASP A 105 -13.01 7.56 -15.53
N ALA A 106 -12.64 6.51 -16.29
CA ALA A 106 -11.74 5.45 -15.84
C ALA A 106 -10.34 5.98 -15.51
N PHE A 107 -9.83 6.92 -16.32
CA PHE A 107 -8.56 7.60 -16.05
C PHE A 107 -8.61 8.37 -14.74
N HIS A 108 -9.58 9.28 -14.58
CA HIS A 108 -9.70 10.09 -13.37
C HIS A 108 -9.94 9.24 -12.11
N LYS A 109 -10.75 8.19 -12.20
CA LYS A 109 -11.01 7.29 -11.09
C LYS A 109 -9.71 6.64 -10.57
N GLN A 110 -8.84 6.19 -11.47
CA GLN A 110 -7.55 5.61 -11.10
C GLN A 110 -6.58 6.67 -10.54
N PHE A 111 -6.42 7.80 -11.22
CA PHE A 111 -5.49 8.85 -10.78
C PHE A 111 -5.92 9.51 -9.47
N ASN A 112 -7.21 9.73 -9.27
CA ASN A 112 -7.74 10.34 -8.04
C ASN A 112 -7.49 9.45 -6.81
N LEU A 113 -7.61 8.13 -6.94
CA LEU A 113 -7.36 7.24 -5.81
C LEU A 113 -5.87 6.90 -5.68
N ASN A 114 -5.24 6.42 -6.77
CA ASN A 114 -3.90 5.85 -6.72
C ASN A 114 -2.78 6.89 -6.58
N VAL A 115 -3.04 8.15 -7.02
CA VAL A 115 -2.02 9.22 -7.02
C VAL A 115 -2.44 10.34 -6.08
N LEU A 116 -3.54 11.05 -6.39
CA LEU A 116 -3.99 12.18 -5.57
C LEU A 116 -4.30 11.75 -4.13
N GLY A 117 -4.96 10.61 -3.94
CA GLY A 117 -5.26 10.04 -2.64
C GLY A 117 -4.01 9.82 -1.79
N TYR A 118 -2.93 9.30 -2.40
CA TYR A 118 -1.64 9.11 -1.72
C TYR A 118 -1.02 10.45 -1.30
N PHE A 119 -0.97 11.44 -2.20
CA PHE A 119 -0.49 12.78 -1.86
C PHE A 119 -1.28 13.40 -0.71
N LEU A 120 -2.61 13.30 -0.75
CA LEU A 120 -3.47 13.85 0.30
C LEU A 120 -3.28 13.14 1.63
N ALA A 121 -3.17 11.80 1.63
CA ALA A 121 -2.90 11.03 2.84
C ALA A 121 -1.53 11.39 3.44
N ILE A 122 -0.48 11.50 2.60
CA ILE A 122 0.86 11.92 3.03
C ILE A 122 0.81 13.33 3.61
N ARG A 123 0.16 14.28 2.92
CA ARG A 123 0.01 15.67 3.40
C ARG A 123 -0.62 15.74 4.79
N GLU A 124 -1.66 14.95 5.05
CA GLU A 124 -2.30 14.93 6.37
C GLU A 124 -1.43 14.20 7.40
N ALA A 125 -0.87 13.04 7.06
CA ALA A 125 0.00 12.28 7.95
C ALA A 125 1.20 13.11 8.44
N VAL A 126 1.87 13.84 7.53
CA VAL A 126 3.05 14.67 7.83
C VAL A 126 2.79 15.74 8.90
N LYS A 127 1.54 16.19 9.05
CA LYS A 127 1.14 17.11 10.14
C LYS A 127 1.15 16.44 11.52
N HIS A 128 1.08 15.12 11.56
CA HIS A 128 0.91 14.31 12.76
C HIS A 128 2.09 13.39 13.08
N PHE A 129 3.11 13.34 12.23
CA PHE A 129 4.39 12.71 12.59
C PHE A 129 5.06 13.49 13.71
N GLY A 130 5.59 12.76 14.71
CA GLY A 130 6.33 13.34 15.82
C GLY A 130 7.72 13.87 15.41
N GLU A 131 8.44 14.45 16.36
CA GLU A 131 9.80 14.97 16.16
C GLU A 131 10.81 13.89 15.77
N THR A 132 10.56 12.64 16.13
CA THR A 132 11.41 11.49 15.80
C THR A 132 11.25 10.99 14.36
N GLY A 133 10.43 11.68 13.54
CA GLY A 133 10.16 11.26 12.17
C GLY A 133 9.21 10.07 12.07
N GLY A 134 9.40 9.23 11.05
CA GLY A 134 8.57 8.05 10.82
C GLY A 134 8.79 7.39 9.46
N SER A 135 7.84 6.54 9.03
CA SER A 135 7.94 5.80 7.77
C SER A 135 6.66 5.92 6.95
N ILE A 136 6.82 6.28 5.68
CA ILE A 136 5.77 6.27 4.66
C ILE A 136 6.11 5.16 3.66
N ILE A 137 5.16 4.26 3.44
CA ILE A 137 5.30 3.11 2.54
C ILE A 137 4.19 3.19 1.50
N ASN A 138 4.55 3.37 0.24
CA ASN A 138 3.62 3.44 -0.87
C ASN A 138 3.55 2.09 -1.58
N ILE A 139 2.36 1.51 -1.72
CA ILE A 139 2.20 0.30 -2.52
C ILE A 139 2.05 0.69 -3.98
N SER A 140 3.15 0.48 -4.70
CA SER A 140 3.22 0.66 -6.16
C SER A 140 2.85 -0.65 -6.88
N SER A 141 3.57 -0.99 -7.94
CA SER A 141 3.43 -2.23 -8.70
C SER A 141 4.67 -2.45 -9.54
N TYR A 142 5.05 -3.71 -9.82
CA TYR A 142 6.08 -3.99 -10.82
C TYR A 142 5.71 -3.46 -12.21
N LEU A 143 4.41 -3.25 -12.48
CA LEU A 143 3.92 -2.66 -13.73
C LEU A 143 4.34 -1.20 -13.93
N SER A 144 4.83 -0.51 -12.91
CA SER A 144 5.39 0.84 -13.05
C SER A 144 6.64 0.86 -13.97
N THR A 145 7.36 -0.26 -14.02
CA THR A 145 8.61 -0.42 -14.80
C THR A 145 8.52 -1.48 -15.89
N ASP A 146 7.62 -2.45 -15.74
CA ASP A 146 7.42 -3.56 -16.70
C ASP A 146 5.92 -3.70 -17.05
N PRO A 147 5.29 -2.68 -17.69
CA PRO A 147 3.88 -2.70 -18.04
C PRO A 147 3.55 -3.75 -19.11
N TYR A 148 2.40 -4.37 -19.00
CA TYR A 148 1.89 -5.26 -20.03
C TYR A 148 0.69 -4.65 -20.79
N LEU A 149 0.18 -5.38 -21.77
CA LEU A 149 -0.94 -4.96 -22.61
C LEU A 149 -2.14 -4.51 -21.76
N ALA A 150 -2.82 -3.45 -22.18
CA ALA A 150 -3.98 -2.86 -21.52
C ALA A 150 -3.70 -2.25 -20.11
N SER A 151 -2.45 -2.19 -19.65
CA SER A 151 -2.12 -1.66 -18.32
C SER A 151 -1.69 -0.19 -18.30
N SER A 152 -1.69 0.50 -19.44
CA SER A 152 -1.04 1.81 -19.61
C SER A 152 -1.46 2.87 -18.58
N ALA A 153 -2.76 3.05 -18.33
CA ALA A 153 -3.26 4.03 -17.36
C ALA A 153 -2.91 3.63 -15.93
N TYR A 154 -3.10 2.35 -15.58
CA TYR A 154 -2.71 1.84 -14.25
C TYR A 154 -1.21 1.96 -14.01
N ALA A 155 -0.39 1.50 -14.95
CA ALA A 155 1.07 1.58 -14.89
C ALA A 155 1.55 3.02 -14.72
N ALA A 156 0.92 3.97 -15.45
CA ALA A 156 1.21 5.39 -15.30
C ALA A 156 0.92 5.90 -13.87
N THR A 157 -0.17 5.46 -13.22
CA THR A 157 -0.43 5.81 -11.81
C THR A 157 0.68 5.29 -10.90
N LYS A 158 1.19 4.06 -11.15
CA LYS A 158 2.23 3.45 -10.32
C LYS A 158 3.61 4.04 -10.60
N GLY A 159 3.90 4.44 -11.84
CA GLY A 159 5.09 5.25 -12.17
C GLY A 159 5.06 6.61 -11.46
N ALA A 160 3.90 7.27 -11.38
CA ALA A 160 3.73 8.50 -10.61
C ALA A 160 4.01 8.26 -9.10
N VAL A 161 3.56 7.13 -8.53
CA VAL A 161 3.83 6.75 -7.13
C VAL A 161 5.34 6.56 -6.88
N ASP A 162 6.06 5.92 -7.80
CA ASP A 162 7.51 5.71 -7.63
C ASP A 162 8.28 7.04 -7.71
N THR A 163 7.93 7.92 -8.66
CA THR A 163 8.52 9.25 -8.76
C THR A 163 8.20 10.12 -7.55
N MET A 164 6.95 10.08 -7.08
CA MET A 164 6.51 10.78 -5.86
C MET A 164 7.30 10.30 -4.64
N THR A 165 7.53 8.99 -4.51
CA THR A 165 8.30 8.39 -3.43
C THR A 165 9.71 8.98 -3.34
N LEU A 166 10.43 9.04 -4.47
CA LEU A 166 11.76 9.61 -4.54
C LEU A 166 11.78 11.12 -4.20
N ALA A 167 10.82 11.87 -4.72
CA ALA A 167 10.74 13.32 -4.46
C ALA A 167 10.46 13.60 -2.99
N LEU A 168 9.48 12.91 -2.39
CA LEU A 168 9.10 13.10 -0.99
C LEU A 168 10.15 12.57 0.00
N ALA A 169 10.95 11.56 -0.37
CA ALA A 169 12.09 11.14 0.43
C ALA A 169 13.11 12.27 0.64
N ARG A 170 13.34 13.09 -0.40
CA ARG A 170 14.22 14.27 -0.32
C ARG A 170 13.59 15.40 0.48
N GLU A 171 12.30 15.64 0.28
CA GLU A 171 11.57 16.72 0.95
C GLU A 171 11.40 16.45 2.45
N LEU A 172 11.09 15.23 2.83
CA LEU A 172 10.75 14.85 4.19
C LEU A 172 11.93 14.28 5.00
N GLY A 173 13.02 13.93 4.34
CA GLY A 173 14.26 13.41 4.97
C GLY A 173 14.81 14.31 6.08
N PRO A 174 14.87 15.67 5.93
CA PRO A 174 15.31 16.56 7.00
C PRO A 174 14.47 16.49 8.29
N ARG A 175 13.25 15.94 8.21
CA ARG A 175 12.36 15.67 9.35
C ARG A 175 12.48 14.26 9.90
N GLY A 176 13.45 13.46 9.45
CA GLY A 176 13.57 12.04 9.82
C GLY A 176 12.46 11.14 9.28
N ILE A 177 11.71 11.59 8.28
CA ILE A 177 10.63 10.79 7.67
C ILE A 177 11.18 10.07 6.43
N ARG A 178 11.19 8.75 6.46
CA ARG A 178 11.59 7.91 5.34
C ARG A 178 10.38 7.66 4.44
N VAL A 179 10.60 7.68 3.14
CA VAL A 179 9.54 7.41 2.14
C VAL A 179 10.05 6.37 1.16
N ASN A 180 9.39 5.22 1.08
CA ASN A 180 9.77 4.14 0.17
C ASN A 180 8.53 3.57 -0.52
N SER A 181 8.71 2.88 -1.63
CA SER A 181 7.64 2.10 -2.28
C SER A 181 7.96 0.61 -2.29
N ILE A 182 6.90 -0.20 -2.25
CA ILE A 182 6.95 -1.63 -2.53
C ILE A 182 6.28 -1.85 -3.88
N LEU A 183 6.92 -2.63 -4.74
CA LEU A 183 6.42 -3.03 -6.06
C LEU A 183 6.02 -4.51 -6.01
N PRO A 184 4.78 -4.84 -5.61
CA PRO A 184 4.30 -6.20 -5.68
C PRO A 184 4.30 -6.74 -7.10
N GLY A 185 4.57 -8.04 -7.26
CA GLY A 185 4.29 -8.79 -8.47
C GLY A 185 2.83 -9.23 -8.57
N ASN A 186 2.57 -10.19 -9.43
CA ASN A 186 1.29 -10.86 -9.50
C ASN A 186 0.98 -11.49 -8.14
N THR A 187 -0.04 -11.01 -7.46
CA THR A 187 -0.36 -11.38 -6.08
C THR A 187 -1.82 -11.83 -6.01
N ASN A 188 -2.06 -12.98 -5.39
CA ASN A 188 -3.39 -13.54 -5.19
C ASN A 188 -4.15 -12.75 -4.13
N THR A 189 -5.19 -12.04 -4.54
CA THR A 189 -6.00 -11.18 -3.67
C THR A 189 -7.46 -11.26 -4.11
N PRO A 190 -8.43 -10.86 -3.29
CA PRO A 190 -9.82 -10.76 -3.73
C PRO A 190 -10.04 -9.86 -4.95
N ALA A 191 -9.16 -8.88 -5.17
CA ALA A 191 -9.23 -8.00 -6.35
C ALA A 191 -8.70 -8.68 -7.63
N THR A 192 -7.94 -9.74 -7.50
CA THR A 192 -7.36 -10.52 -8.61
C THR A 192 -7.92 -11.92 -8.70
N ASP A 193 -8.96 -12.22 -7.91
CA ASP A 193 -9.62 -13.54 -7.89
C ASP A 193 -10.10 -13.94 -9.30
N GLY A 194 -9.75 -15.17 -9.71
CA GLY A 194 -10.00 -15.67 -11.04
C GLY A 194 -9.07 -15.17 -12.16
N ASN A 195 -8.30 -14.08 -11.94
CA ASN A 195 -7.42 -13.53 -12.99
C ASN A 195 -6.25 -14.45 -13.35
N PHE A 196 -5.85 -15.33 -12.45
CA PHE A 196 -4.71 -16.24 -12.65
C PHE A 196 -5.15 -17.67 -13.03
N ALA A 197 -6.40 -17.85 -13.50
CA ALA A 197 -6.87 -19.12 -14.02
C ALA A 197 -6.49 -19.32 -15.50
N GLY A 198 -6.32 -20.59 -15.92
CA GLY A 198 -6.06 -20.96 -17.30
C GLY A 198 -4.73 -20.49 -17.86
N GLU A 199 -4.64 -20.40 -19.19
CA GLU A 199 -3.38 -20.11 -19.92
C GLU A 199 -2.69 -18.80 -19.50
N PHE A 200 -3.47 -17.78 -19.16
CA PHE A 200 -2.90 -16.50 -18.68
C PHE A 200 -2.17 -16.69 -17.35
N GLY A 201 -2.77 -17.38 -16.40
CA GLY A 201 -2.15 -17.66 -15.11
C GLY A 201 -0.89 -18.53 -15.26
N GLU A 202 -0.94 -19.53 -16.13
CA GLU A 202 0.23 -20.38 -16.42
C GLU A 202 1.40 -19.56 -16.98
N LYS A 203 1.14 -18.62 -17.89
CA LYS A 203 2.15 -17.69 -18.41
C LYS A 203 2.72 -16.79 -17.32
N MET A 204 1.85 -16.27 -16.41
CA MET A 204 2.31 -15.44 -15.27
C MET A 204 3.21 -16.24 -14.32
N ILE A 205 2.85 -17.49 -14.02
CA ILE A 205 3.65 -18.40 -13.19
C ILE A 205 5.00 -18.69 -13.88
N ALA A 206 4.97 -19.06 -15.16
CA ALA A 206 6.17 -19.38 -15.94
C ALA A 206 7.12 -18.16 -16.06
N GLY A 207 6.57 -16.94 -16.14
CA GLY A 207 7.35 -15.69 -16.15
C GLY A 207 7.85 -15.24 -14.76
N THR A 208 7.48 -15.96 -13.69
CA THR A 208 7.93 -15.65 -12.33
C THR A 208 9.04 -16.62 -11.91
N PRO A 209 10.31 -16.18 -11.75
CA PRO A 209 11.43 -17.06 -11.39
C PRO A 209 11.21 -17.93 -10.16
N LEU A 210 10.46 -17.45 -9.15
CA LEU A 210 10.10 -18.26 -7.98
C LEU A 210 8.96 -19.25 -8.24
N GLY A 211 8.46 -19.37 -9.48
CA GLY A 211 7.59 -20.44 -9.95
C GLY A 211 6.15 -20.43 -9.41
N ARG A 212 5.68 -19.29 -8.91
CA ARG A 212 4.30 -19.15 -8.39
C ARG A 212 3.80 -17.72 -8.45
N ILE A 213 2.50 -17.55 -8.32
CA ILE A 213 1.88 -16.28 -7.99
C ILE A 213 2.22 -15.96 -6.52
N GLY A 214 2.43 -14.69 -6.20
CA GLY A 214 2.66 -14.24 -4.82
C GLY A 214 1.39 -14.24 -4.00
N GLU A 215 1.55 -14.32 -2.68
CA GLU A 215 0.49 -14.14 -1.70
C GLU A 215 0.68 -12.79 -0.97
N PRO A 216 -0.38 -12.19 -0.39
CA PRO A 216 -0.25 -10.97 0.41
C PRO A 216 0.81 -11.07 1.51
N GLU A 217 1.02 -12.25 2.06
CA GLU A 217 2.01 -12.57 3.09
C GLU A 217 3.45 -12.51 2.58
N ASP A 218 3.70 -12.56 1.26
CA ASP A 218 5.01 -12.33 0.66
C ASP A 218 5.40 -10.83 0.66
N ILE A 219 4.40 -9.95 0.68
CA ILE A 219 4.57 -8.50 0.65
C ILE A 219 4.69 -7.91 2.06
N ALA A 220 3.92 -8.44 3.01
CA ALA A 220 3.82 -7.91 4.36
C ALA A 220 5.17 -7.82 5.11
N PRO A 221 6.10 -8.78 5.05
CA PRO A 221 7.41 -8.67 5.70
C PRO A 221 8.26 -7.51 5.19
N VAL A 222 8.14 -7.16 3.90
CA VAL A 222 8.85 -6.00 3.32
C VAL A 222 8.30 -4.69 3.92
N ALA A 223 6.98 -4.61 4.14
CA ALA A 223 6.38 -3.45 4.81
C ALA A 223 6.82 -3.36 6.28
N VAL A 224 6.92 -4.47 7.02
CA VAL A 224 7.46 -4.50 8.38
C VAL A 224 8.92 -4.02 8.41
N PHE A 225 9.76 -4.50 7.50
CA PHE A 225 11.14 -4.01 7.35
C PHE A 225 11.19 -2.51 7.14
N LEU A 226 10.42 -1.97 6.18
CA LEU A 226 10.39 -0.54 5.87
C LEU A 226 9.78 0.30 7.00
N ALA A 227 8.89 -0.25 7.80
CA ALA A 227 8.29 0.42 8.96
C ALA A 227 9.24 0.49 10.16
N SER A 228 10.20 -0.41 10.26
CA SER A 228 11.07 -0.60 11.44
C SER A 228 12.41 0.14 11.32
N GLU A 229 13.16 0.13 12.42
CA GLU A 229 14.52 0.66 12.49
C GLU A 229 15.53 -0.18 11.67
N ASP A 230 15.18 -1.40 11.26
CA ASP A 230 16.03 -2.21 10.38
C ASP A 230 16.29 -1.52 9.03
N SER A 231 15.41 -0.59 8.65
CA SER A 231 15.50 0.20 7.41
C SER A 231 15.86 1.68 7.65
N HIS A 232 16.47 2.03 8.79
CA HIS A 232 16.75 3.42 9.17
C HIS A 232 17.59 4.21 8.14
N TRP A 233 18.36 3.52 7.31
CA TRP A 233 19.18 4.12 6.22
C TRP A 233 18.59 3.90 4.82
N VAL A 234 17.31 3.50 4.73
CA VAL A 234 16.61 3.22 3.45
C VAL A 234 15.50 4.26 3.25
N THR A 235 15.67 5.14 2.27
CA THR A 235 14.66 6.12 1.85
C THR A 235 14.80 6.46 0.38
N GLY A 236 13.69 6.71 -0.29
CA GLY A 236 13.63 6.98 -1.73
C GLY A 236 13.71 5.73 -2.60
N GLU A 237 13.61 4.54 -2.01
CA GLU A 237 13.76 3.26 -2.72
C GLU A 237 12.42 2.68 -3.16
N SER A 238 12.46 2.01 -4.31
CA SER A 238 11.37 1.22 -4.86
C SER A 238 11.75 -0.27 -4.79
N ILE A 239 11.26 -0.96 -3.76
CA ILE A 239 11.61 -2.36 -3.48
C ILE A 239 10.66 -3.29 -4.22
N ARG A 240 11.17 -4.05 -5.17
CA ARG A 240 10.39 -5.03 -5.92
C ARG A 240 10.21 -6.32 -5.11
N ALA A 241 8.98 -6.62 -4.71
CA ALA A 241 8.56 -7.88 -4.07
C ALA A 241 7.67 -8.66 -5.04
N ALA A 242 8.29 -9.28 -6.05
CA ALA A 242 7.60 -9.77 -7.24
C ALA A 242 8.06 -11.16 -7.69
N GLY A 243 8.69 -11.96 -6.81
CA GLY A 243 9.17 -13.31 -7.16
C GLY A 243 10.21 -13.34 -8.30
N GLY A 244 10.84 -12.19 -8.62
CA GLY A 244 11.82 -12.06 -9.68
C GLY A 244 11.24 -11.76 -11.06
N VAL A 245 9.91 -11.59 -11.20
CA VAL A 245 9.29 -11.29 -12.51
C VAL A 245 9.89 -10.05 -13.14
N ARG A 246 10.26 -10.17 -14.41
CA ARG A 246 10.82 -9.13 -15.29
C ARG A 246 10.24 -9.32 -16.66
N GLY A 247 9.53 -8.32 -17.16
CA GLY A 247 8.91 -8.37 -18.48
C GLY A 247 8.11 -9.65 -18.73
N VAL A 248 6.84 -9.56 -18.92
CA VAL A 248 6.08 -10.71 -19.44
C VAL A 248 6.32 -10.69 -20.93
N GLY A 249 7.23 -11.55 -21.42
CA GLY A 249 7.41 -11.74 -22.85
C GLY A 249 6.08 -12.19 -23.46
N TYR A 250 5.53 -11.38 -24.32
CA TYR A 250 4.40 -11.74 -25.18
C TYR A 250 4.90 -12.44 -26.41
#